data_fde8132a6e65900aa6b606996b0494d9
#
_entry.id   fde8132a6e65900aa6b606996b0494d9
#
_cell.length_a   1.000
_cell.length_b   1.000
_cell.length_c   1.000
_cell.angle_alpha   90.00
_cell.angle_beta   90.00
_cell.angle_gamma   90.00
#
_symmetry.space_group_name_H-M   'P 1'
#
loop_
_entity.id
_entity.type
_entity.pdbx_description
1 polymer ?
#
loop_
_entity_poly.entity_id
_entity_poly.type
_entity_poly.pdbx_seq_one_letter_code
_entity_poly.pdbx_strand_id
1 'polypeptide(L)'
;SANSINVARWLPQMLYYFVALQQKKSTDHPWVISVPSGNFGNLCAGFVAQKLGLDVAHFIAATNSNKTVPDFLHTGIWTDRTSVATRSNAMDVAHPSNWIRIEALHNNDLNTLRNHVSSFSFTDDQTMDAMQRIYHHYRYIADPHGAIGYLGLERYLQKNPKYFGVFLETAHPIKFTEVVTEALGFSPELPEGLQRLM
;
A
#
# COMPACT_ATOMS: atom_id res chain seq x y z
N SER A 1 -18.73 -9.40 -8.68
CA SER A 1 -17.41 -8.81 -8.87
C SER A 1 -16.52 -9.12 -7.70
N ALA A 2 -15.34 -9.65 -7.95
CA ALA A 2 -14.38 -10.03 -6.92
C ALA A 2 -13.48 -8.86 -6.47
N ASN A 3 -13.69 -7.66 -6.99
CA ASN A 3 -12.86 -6.49 -6.67
C ASN A 3 -13.41 -5.70 -5.47
N SER A 4 -12.65 -4.71 -5.02
CA SER A 4 -12.94 -3.87 -3.84
C SER A 4 -14.08 -2.85 -4.00
N ILE A 5 -14.95 -3.01 -5.00
CA ILE A 5 -16.16 -2.19 -5.17
C ILE A 5 -17.17 -2.49 -4.06
N ASN A 6 -17.25 -3.73 -3.60
CA ASN A 6 -18.15 -4.12 -2.51
C ASN A 6 -17.56 -3.73 -1.15
N VAL A 7 -18.25 -2.86 -0.42
CA VAL A 7 -17.86 -2.40 0.92
C VAL A 7 -17.71 -3.52 1.95
N ALA A 8 -18.42 -4.64 1.80
CA ALA A 8 -18.28 -5.79 2.69
C ALA A 8 -16.85 -6.37 2.69
N ARG A 9 -16.05 -6.11 1.65
CA ARG A 9 -14.63 -6.51 1.62
C ARG A 9 -13.74 -5.70 2.55
N TRP A 10 -14.18 -4.52 2.99
CA TRP A 10 -13.41 -3.73 3.96
C TRP A 10 -13.46 -4.33 5.35
N LEU A 11 -14.55 -5.01 5.74
CA LEU A 11 -14.71 -5.59 7.06
C LEU A 11 -13.54 -6.52 7.44
N PRO A 12 -13.19 -7.57 6.65
CA PRO A 12 -12.02 -8.39 6.97
C PRO A 12 -10.71 -7.61 6.83
N GLN A 13 -10.63 -6.63 5.93
CA GLN A 13 -9.43 -5.82 5.77
C GLN A 13 -9.18 -4.86 6.95
N MET A 14 -10.22 -4.39 7.62
CA MET A 14 -10.06 -3.59 8.85
C MET A 14 -9.42 -4.40 9.98
N LEU A 15 -9.75 -5.68 10.09
CA LEU A 15 -9.33 -6.51 11.23
C LEU A 15 -7.81 -6.64 11.34
N TYR A 16 -7.09 -6.78 10.22
CA TYR A 16 -5.65 -6.93 10.30
C TYR A 16 -4.92 -5.63 10.71
N TYR A 17 -5.51 -4.47 10.51
CA TYR A 17 -4.97 -3.23 11.07
C TYR A 17 -5.02 -3.27 12.61
N PHE A 18 -6.13 -3.72 13.20
CA PHE A 18 -6.23 -3.90 14.64
C PHE A 18 -5.27 -4.97 15.16
N VAL A 19 -5.14 -6.10 14.45
CA VAL A 19 -4.19 -7.16 14.81
C VAL A 19 -2.75 -6.65 14.74
N ALA A 20 -2.39 -5.85 13.73
CA ALA A 20 -1.07 -5.24 13.63
C ALA A 20 -0.79 -4.31 14.83
N LEU A 21 -1.77 -3.47 15.22
CA LEU A 21 -1.62 -2.60 16.37
C LEU A 21 -1.52 -3.35 17.71
N GLN A 22 -2.21 -4.49 17.86
CA GLN A 22 -2.09 -5.32 19.07
C GLN A 22 -0.67 -5.85 19.28
N GLN A 23 0.12 -5.98 18.21
CA GLN A 23 1.53 -6.36 18.29
C GLN A 23 2.44 -5.19 18.67
N LYS A 24 1.87 -3.99 18.82
CA LYS A 24 2.59 -2.79 19.22
C LYS A 24 3.17 -3.03 20.63
N LYS A 25 4.48 -3.26 20.68
CA LYS A 25 5.22 -3.08 21.93
C LYS A 25 5.16 -1.59 22.22
N SER A 26 4.89 -1.22 23.48
CA SER A 26 4.82 0.17 23.93
C SER A 26 5.96 1.00 23.29
N THR A 27 5.62 1.81 22.31
CA THR A 27 6.53 2.77 21.69
C THR A 27 5.93 4.15 21.90
N ASP A 28 6.74 5.10 22.34
CA ASP A 28 6.33 6.50 22.48
C ASP A 28 6.09 7.18 21.12
N HIS A 29 6.35 6.46 20.03
CA HIS A 29 6.21 6.97 18.67
C HIS A 29 4.82 6.70 18.09
N PRO A 30 4.16 7.72 17.56
CA PRO A 30 2.90 7.54 16.84
C PRO A 30 3.11 6.70 15.57
N TRP A 31 2.12 5.86 15.24
CA TRP A 31 2.22 4.93 14.12
C TRP A 31 1.74 5.56 12.81
N VAL A 32 2.48 5.23 11.75
CA VAL A 32 2.06 5.51 10.36
C VAL A 32 2.05 4.22 9.56
N ILE A 33 1.08 4.09 8.67
CA ILE A 33 0.90 2.87 7.88
C ILE A 33 0.94 3.21 6.39
N SER A 34 1.89 2.59 5.68
CA SER A 34 1.98 2.66 4.23
C SER A 34 1.21 1.51 3.58
N VAL A 35 0.33 1.87 2.65
CA VAL A 35 -0.60 0.96 1.99
C VAL A 35 -0.35 0.98 0.49
N PRO A 36 0.09 -0.14 -0.12
CA PRO A 36 0.15 -0.25 -1.57
C PRO A 36 -1.27 -0.14 -2.13
N SER A 37 -1.49 0.84 -3.01
CA SER A 37 -2.82 1.31 -3.36
C SER A 37 -3.03 1.36 -4.87
N GLY A 38 -3.87 0.46 -5.40
CA GLY A 38 -4.42 0.52 -6.76
C GLY A 38 -5.84 1.07 -6.72
N ASN A 39 -6.82 0.27 -6.32
CA ASN A 39 -8.22 0.69 -6.18
C ASN A 39 -8.56 1.27 -4.79
N PHE A 40 -7.58 1.46 -3.92
CA PHE A 40 -7.69 2.11 -2.60
C PHE A 40 -8.65 1.43 -1.60
N GLY A 41 -9.10 0.21 -1.85
CA GLY A 41 -10.02 -0.50 -0.96
C GLY A 41 -9.42 -0.78 0.41
N ASN A 42 -8.14 -1.18 0.45
CA ASN A 42 -7.41 -1.44 1.67
C ASN A 42 -7.21 -0.15 2.49
N LEU A 43 -6.75 0.92 1.87
CA LEU A 43 -6.61 2.23 2.52
C LEU A 43 -7.96 2.73 3.06
N CYS A 44 -9.04 2.56 2.30
CA CYS A 44 -10.39 2.91 2.74
C CYS A 44 -10.79 2.12 3.99
N ALA A 45 -10.48 0.83 4.05
CA ALA A 45 -10.67 0.01 5.25
C ALA A 45 -9.85 0.54 6.44
N GLY A 46 -8.62 0.98 6.22
CA GLY A 46 -7.78 1.62 7.24
C GLY A 46 -8.42 2.90 7.80
N PHE A 47 -8.97 3.76 6.95
CA PHE A 47 -9.68 4.96 7.41
C PHE A 47 -10.96 4.65 8.18
N VAL A 48 -11.71 3.64 7.76
CA VAL A 48 -12.89 3.19 8.52
C VAL A 48 -12.44 2.65 9.88
N ALA A 49 -11.38 1.85 9.95
CA ALA A 49 -10.81 1.38 11.21
C ALA A 49 -10.37 2.55 12.12
N GLN A 50 -9.74 3.59 11.55
CA GLN A 50 -9.36 4.80 12.30
C GLN A 50 -10.59 5.53 12.87
N LYS A 51 -11.68 5.63 12.11
CA LYS A 51 -12.96 6.18 12.60
C LYS A 51 -13.58 5.33 13.72
N LEU A 52 -13.29 4.05 13.77
CA LEU A 52 -13.70 3.12 14.83
C LEU A 52 -12.72 3.07 16.02
N GLY A 53 -11.72 3.94 16.05
CA GLY A 53 -10.82 4.09 17.18
C GLY A 53 -9.44 3.43 17.02
N LEU A 54 -9.07 3.03 15.80
CA LEU A 54 -7.71 2.58 15.53
C LEU A 54 -6.72 3.75 15.69
N ASP A 55 -5.72 3.61 16.56
CA ASP A 55 -4.71 4.64 16.84
C ASP A 55 -3.61 4.64 15.77
N VAL A 56 -3.89 5.25 14.63
CA VAL A 56 -2.94 5.48 13.53
C VAL A 56 -2.87 6.98 13.27
N ALA A 57 -1.68 7.54 13.37
CA ALA A 57 -1.47 8.98 13.22
C ALA A 57 -1.57 9.45 11.76
N HIS A 58 -1.13 8.62 10.80
CA HIS A 58 -1.12 9.00 9.39
C HIS A 58 -1.07 7.77 8.48
N PHE A 59 -1.71 7.88 7.32
CA PHE A 59 -1.62 6.87 6.26
C PHE A 59 -0.74 7.36 5.11
N ILE A 60 -0.11 6.41 4.42
CA ILE A 60 0.67 6.67 3.22
C ILE A 60 0.08 5.80 2.11
N ALA A 61 -0.46 6.44 1.09
CA ALA A 61 -0.94 5.77 -0.12
C ALA A 61 0.22 5.67 -1.12
N ALA A 62 0.77 4.48 -1.29
CA ALA A 62 1.86 4.24 -2.23
C ALA A 62 1.31 3.61 -3.53
N THR A 63 1.56 4.23 -4.67
CA THR A 63 1.08 3.76 -5.98
C THR A 63 2.26 3.44 -6.91
N ASN A 64 2.00 2.65 -7.93
CA ASN A 64 2.90 2.52 -9.08
C ASN A 64 2.80 3.76 -9.99
N SER A 65 3.21 3.64 -11.24
CA SER A 65 3.15 4.74 -12.23
C SER A 65 1.72 5.25 -12.51
N ASN A 66 0.69 4.55 -12.03
CA ASN A 66 -0.70 5.00 -12.09
C ASN A 66 -0.97 5.99 -10.95
N LYS A 67 -0.62 7.23 -11.17
CA LYS A 67 -0.48 8.29 -10.15
C LYS A 67 -1.62 9.31 -10.10
N THR A 68 -2.83 8.95 -10.52
CA THR A 68 -3.98 9.87 -10.51
C THR A 68 -4.21 10.48 -9.11
N VAL A 69 -4.22 9.66 -8.07
CA VAL A 69 -4.42 10.12 -6.69
C VAL A 69 -3.22 10.90 -6.13
N PRO A 70 -1.96 10.46 -6.29
CA PRO A 70 -0.80 11.28 -5.93
C PRO A 70 -0.83 12.68 -6.54
N ASP A 71 -1.12 12.79 -7.85
CA ASP A 71 -1.20 14.07 -8.54
C ASP A 71 -2.38 14.90 -8.03
N PHE A 72 -3.56 14.30 -7.79
CA PHE A 72 -4.71 14.99 -7.20
C PHE A 72 -4.41 15.51 -5.79
N LEU A 73 -3.82 14.71 -4.93
CA LEU A 73 -3.44 15.15 -3.59
C LEU A 73 -2.43 16.30 -3.62
N HIS A 74 -1.56 16.33 -4.63
CA HIS A 74 -0.59 17.40 -4.77
C HIS A 74 -1.21 18.70 -5.33
N THR A 75 -1.98 18.60 -6.42
CA THR A 75 -2.47 19.76 -7.17
C THR A 75 -3.87 20.23 -6.76
N GLY A 76 -4.70 19.34 -6.22
CA GLY A 76 -6.13 19.58 -6.00
C GLY A 76 -6.98 19.41 -7.26
N ILE A 77 -6.38 19.04 -8.39
CA ILE A 77 -7.07 18.89 -9.67
C ILE A 77 -7.11 17.43 -10.05
N TRP A 78 -8.32 16.88 -10.18
CA TRP A 78 -8.52 15.53 -10.71
C TRP A 78 -8.31 15.52 -12.22
N THR A 79 -7.40 14.69 -12.69
CA THR A 79 -7.12 14.52 -14.10
C THR A 79 -7.35 13.07 -14.50
N ASP A 80 -8.25 12.85 -15.43
CA ASP A 80 -8.50 11.52 -15.99
C ASP A 80 -7.29 11.04 -16.78
N ARG A 81 -6.91 9.78 -16.52
CA ARG A 81 -5.75 9.14 -17.14
C ARG A 81 -6.13 7.76 -17.64
N THR A 82 -5.40 7.29 -18.64
CA THR A 82 -5.40 5.88 -19.03
C THR A 82 -4.48 5.10 -18.11
N SER A 83 -4.89 3.89 -17.73
CA SER A 83 -4.05 2.98 -16.94
C SER A 83 -2.82 2.57 -17.74
N VAL A 84 -1.68 2.54 -17.06
CA VAL A 84 -0.39 2.09 -17.59
C VAL A 84 -0.06 0.74 -16.99
N ALA A 85 0.33 -0.22 -17.84
CA ALA A 85 0.76 -1.55 -17.39
C ALA A 85 2.11 -1.46 -16.66
N THR A 86 2.21 -2.11 -15.49
CA THR A 86 3.41 -2.12 -14.65
C THR A 86 3.71 -3.53 -14.11
N ARG A 87 4.88 -3.69 -13.48
CA ARG A 87 5.27 -4.93 -12.78
C ARG A 87 4.38 -5.23 -11.55
N SER A 88 3.78 -4.22 -10.96
CA SER A 88 2.81 -4.33 -9.87
C SER A 88 1.36 -4.28 -10.40
N ASN A 89 1.03 -5.14 -11.34
CA ASN A 89 -0.16 -5.07 -12.19
C ASN A 89 -1.50 -5.07 -11.45
N ALA A 90 -1.59 -5.60 -10.24
CA ALA A 90 -2.81 -5.52 -9.43
C ALA A 90 -3.13 -4.08 -8.97
N MET A 91 -2.19 -3.16 -9.12
CA MET A 91 -2.34 -1.73 -8.84
C MET A 91 -2.48 -0.88 -10.12
N ASP A 92 -2.61 -1.48 -11.31
CA ASP A 92 -2.79 -0.76 -12.57
C ASP A 92 -4.20 -0.19 -12.69
N VAL A 93 -4.49 0.82 -11.89
CA VAL A 93 -5.80 1.45 -11.76
C VAL A 93 -5.68 2.96 -11.92
N ALA A 94 -6.21 3.50 -13.03
CA ALA A 94 -6.23 4.94 -13.27
C ALA A 94 -7.42 5.63 -12.57
N HIS A 95 -8.55 4.91 -12.42
CA HIS A 95 -9.79 5.43 -11.81
C HIS A 95 -10.18 4.60 -10.57
N PRO A 96 -9.57 4.85 -9.40
CA PRO A 96 -9.82 4.06 -8.20
C PRO A 96 -11.21 4.31 -7.63
N SER A 97 -12.09 3.30 -7.69
CA SER A 97 -13.50 3.41 -7.28
C SER A 97 -13.72 3.66 -5.78
N ASN A 98 -12.71 3.41 -4.95
CA ASN A 98 -12.79 3.69 -3.52
C ASN A 98 -12.31 5.09 -3.14
N TRP A 99 -11.72 5.85 -4.06
CA TRP A 99 -11.21 7.18 -3.75
C TRP A 99 -12.33 8.14 -3.35
N ILE A 100 -13.42 8.16 -4.07
CA ILE A 100 -14.60 8.99 -3.75
C ILE A 100 -15.15 8.69 -2.33
N ARG A 101 -14.97 7.46 -1.85
CA ARG A 101 -15.40 7.08 -0.50
C ARG A 101 -14.44 7.61 0.56
N ILE A 102 -13.15 7.65 0.26
CA ILE A 102 -12.14 8.26 1.13
C ILE A 102 -12.40 9.76 1.23
N GLU A 103 -12.69 10.43 0.12
CA GLU A 103 -13.08 11.85 0.14
C GLU A 103 -14.32 12.08 1.00
N ALA A 104 -15.35 11.25 0.84
CA ALA A 104 -16.58 11.33 1.65
C ALA A 104 -16.32 11.11 3.15
N LEU A 105 -15.42 10.20 3.54
CA LEU A 105 -15.01 10.00 4.94
C LEU A 105 -14.32 11.23 5.54
N HIS A 106 -13.83 12.15 4.71
CA HIS A 106 -13.17 13.39 5.08
C HIS A 106 -14.01 14.63 4.68
N ASN A 107 -15.34 14.46 4.56
CA ASN A 107 -16.30 15.54 4.22
C ASN A 107 -15.99 16.23 2.88
N ASN A 108 -15.33 15.56 1.96
CA ASN A 108 -14.84 16.12 0.68
C ASN A 108 -13.93 17.35 0.87
N ASP A 109 -13.28 17.45 2.01
CA ASP A 109 -12.32 18.52 2.28
C ASP A 109 -10.89 18.03 2.04
N LEU A 110 -10.29 18.55 0.99
CA LEU A 110 -8.94 18.18 0.56
C LEU A 110 -7.87 18.55 1.62
N ASN A 111 -8.06 19.63 2.36
CA ASN A 111 -7.10 20.02 3.39
C ASN A 111 -7.15 19.04 4.57
N THR A 112 -8.33 18.69 5.02
CA THR A 112 -8.51 17.65 6.03
C THR A 112 -7.91 16.32 5.56
N LEU A 113 -8.17 15.94 4.31
CA LEU A 113 -7.64 14.70 3.74
C LEU A 113 -6.09 14.68 3.72
N ARG A 114 -5.46 15.79 3.28
CA ARG A 114 -3.99 15.95 3.27
C ARG A 114 -3.35 15.85 4.66
N ASN A 115 -4.07 16.20 5.71
CA ASN A 115 -3.60 16.04 7.08
C ASN A 115 -3.57 14.56 7.53
N HIS A 116 -4.37 13.69 6.90
CA HIS A 116 -4.50 12.27 7.26
C HIS A 116 -3.78 11.31 6.31
N VAL A 117 -3.51 11.75 5.07
CA VAL A 117 -2.83 10.91 4.08
C VAL A 117 -1.81 11.67 3.24
N SER A 118 -0.65 11.06 3.09
CA SER A 118 0.34 11.40 2.05
C SER A 118 0.27 10.38 0.93
N SER A 119 0.61 10.76 -0.29
CA SER A 119 0.69 9.81 -1.40
C SER A 119 1.95 10.01 -2.22
N PHE A 120 2.50 8.88 -2.69
CA PHE A 120 3.70 8.83 -3.51
C PHE A 120 3.51 7.82 -4.62
N SER A 121 4.14 8.07 -5.77
CA SER A 121 4.18 7.12 -6.89
C SER A 121 5.60 6.71 -7.21
N PHE A 122 5.76 5.47 -7.71
CA PHE A 122 7.05 4.86 -8.00
C PHE A 122 7.02 4.17 -9.35
N THR A 123 8.15 4.19 -10.04
CA THR A 123 8.35 3.49 -11.31
C THR A 123 8.69 2.01 -11.09
N ASP A 124 8.65 1.21 -12.16
CA ASP A 124 9.08 -0.19 -12.10
C ASP A 124 10.55 -0.31 -11.70
N ASP A 125 11.45 0.54 -12.21
CA ASP A 125 12.86 0.54 -11.83
C ASP A 125 13.05 0.77 -10.33
N GLN A 126 12.35 1.75 -9.76
CA GLN A 126 12.38 2.01 -8.31
C GLN A 126 11.83 0.82 -7.52
N THR A 127 10.79 0.17 -8.02
CA THR A 127 10.18 -1.00 -7.39
C THR A 127 11.15 -2.18 -7.39
N MET A 128 11.79 -2.46 -8.51
CA MET A 128 12.79 -3.54 -8.64
C MET A 128 13.99 -3.30 -7.74
N ASP A 129 14.53 -2.08 -7.70
CA ASP A 129 15.61 -1.68 -6.79
C ASP A 129 15.20 -1.88 -5.32
N ALA A 130 13.97 -1.49 -4.96
CA ALA A 130 13.47 -1.70 -3.60
C ALA A 130 13.37 -3.18 -3.22
N MET A 131 12.88 -4.05 -4.12
CA MET A 131 12.86 -5.51 -3.89
C MET A 131 14.26 -6.05 -3.59
N GLN A 132 15.27 -5.64 -4.36
CA GLN A 132 16.67 -6.01 -4.12
C GLN A 132 17.17 -5.51 -2.77
N ARG A 133 16.95 -4.23 -2.43
CA ARG A 133 17.37 -3.63 -1.17
C ARG A 133 16.71 -4.31 0.03
N ILE A 134 15.42 -4.59 -0.02
CA ILE A 134 14.70 -5.31 1.03
C ILE A 134 15.31 -6.69 1.24
N TYR A 135 15.56 -7.43 0.18
CA TYR A 135 16.17 -8.75 0.27
C TYR A 135 17.59 -8.70 0.84
N HIS A 136 18.42 -7.78 0.37
CA HIS A 136 19.80 -7.65 0.84
C HIS A 136 19.90 -7.28 2.32
N HIS A 137 19.04 -6.35 2.78
CA HIS A 137 19.11 -5.85 4.17
C HIS A 137 18.38 -6.74 5.16
N TYR A 138 17.20 -7.26 4.78
CA TYR A 138 16.30 -7.95 5.71
C TYR A 138 16.12 -9.44 5.43
N ARG A 139 16.70 -9.94 4.33
CA ARG A 139 16.47 -11.30 3.85
C ARG A 139 14.99 -11.63 3.65
N TYR A 140 14.20 -10.63 3.36
CA TYR A 140 12.78 -10.73 3.11
C TYR A 140 12.51 -10.60 1.60
N ILE A 141 11.71 -11.54 1.05
CA ILE A 141 11.30 -11.50 -0.36
C ILE A 141 9.96 -10.77 -0.41
N ALA A 142 10.00 -9.50 -0.79
CA ALA A 142 8.79 -8.70 -1.02
C ALA A 142 8.23 -8.99 -2.43
N ASP A 143 6.91 -8.95 -2.58
CA ASP A 143 6.30 -8.81 -3.90
C ASP A 143 6.37 -7.35 -4.39
N PRO A 144 6.15 -7.06 -5.69
CA PRO A 144 6.28 -5.71 -6.22
C PRO A 144 5.32 -4.69 -5.58
N HIS A 145 4.16 -5.13 -5.06
CA HIS A 145 3.21 -4.24 -4.39
C HIS A 145 3.72 -3.86 -2.99
N GLY A 146 4.20 -4.85 -2.22
CA GLY A 146 4.83 -4.62 -0.93
C GLY A 146 6.06 -3.72 -1.04
N ALA A 147 6.89 -3.92 -2.07
CA ALA A 147 8.03 -3.05 -2.34
C ALA A 147 7.63 -1.58 -2.55
N ILE A 148 6.51 -1.32 -3.23
CA ILE A 148 5.95 0.03 -3.37
C ILE A 148 5.47 0.57 -2.02
N GLY A 149 4.84 -0.27 -1.20
CA GLY A 149 4.47 0.08 0.18
C GLY A 149 5.68 0.48 1.02
N TYR A 150 6.77 -0.29 0.92
CA TYR A 150 8.05 0.01 1.57
C TYR A 150 8.63 1.36 1.11
N LEU A 151 8.67 1.62 -0.19
CA LEU A 151 9.15 2.88 -0.75
C LEU A 151 8.34 4.09 -0.25
N GLY A 152 7.02 3.94 -0.19
CA GLY A 152 6.15 4.98 0.37
C GLY A 152 6.49 5.31 1.82
N LEU A 153 6.67 4.27 2.63
CA LEU A 153 7.07 4.39 4.02
C LEU A 153 8.45 5.05 4.17
N GLU A 154 9.44 4.54 3.44
CA GLU A 154 10.82 5.06 3.47
C GLU A 154 10.84 6.57 3.14
N ARG A 155 10.16 6.98 2.06
CA ARG A 155 10.06 8.39 1.66
C ARG A 155 9.40 9.27 2.70
N TYR A 156 8.36 8.78 3.37
CA TYR A 156 7.69 9.52 4.42
C TYR A 156 8.55 9.69 5.66
N LEU A 157 9.19 8.61 6.13
CA LEU A 157 10.01 8.60 7.34
C LEU A 157 11.28 9.44 7.20
N GLN A 158 11.85 9.57 6.00
CA GLN A 158 12.99 10.49 5.75
C GLN A 158 12.70 11.93 6.19
N LYS A 159 11.46 12.38 6.05
CA LYS A 159 11.02 13.72 6.46
C LYS A 159 10.36 13.73 7.84
N ASN A 160 9.99 12.60 8.36
CA ASN A 160 9.19 12.43 9.57
C ASN A 160 9.77 11.34 10.50
N PRO A 161 11.02 11.47 10.98
CA PRO A 161 11.71 10.38 11.68
C PRO A 161 11.14 10.05 13.06
N LYS A 162 10.23 10.87 13.57
CA LYS A 162 9.55 10.67 14.87
C LYS A 162 8.46 9.58 14.86
N TYR A 163 8.07 9.09 13.68
CA TYR A 163 7.01 8.10 13.56
C TYR A 163 7.56 6.68 13.53
N PHE A 164 6.78 5.74 14.04
CA PHE A 164 7.00 4.32 13.82
C PHE A 164 6.23 3.87 12.58
N GLY A 165 6.94 3.30 11.61
CA GLY A 165 6.38 2.97 10.31
C GLY A 165 6.08 1.49 10.13
N VAL A 166 4.93 1.21 9.55
CA VAL A 166 4.53 -0.13 9.08
C VAL A 166 4.12 -0.02 7.62
N PHE A 167 4.52 -0.95 6.78
CA PHE A 167 3.95 -1.09 5.44
C PHE A 167 3.22 -2.43 5.33
N LEU A 168 2.23 -2.48 4.45
CA LEU A 168 1.42 -3.68 4.27
C LEU A 168 1.95 -4.52 3.11
N GLU A 169 2.07 -5.82 3.36
CA GLU A 169 2.22 -6.84 2.34
C GLU A 169 0.84 -7.40 1.99
N THR A 170 0.44 -7.32 0.74
CA THR A 170 -0.92 -7.62 0.30
C THR A 170 -1.02 -8.85 -0.59
N ALA A 171 0.11 -9.43 -0.98
CA ALA A 171 0.19 -10.63 -1.79
C ALA A 171 1.43 -11.47 -1.41
N HIS A 172 1.39 -12.76 -1.75
CA HIS A 172 2.56 -13.61 -1.58
C HIS A 172 3.46 -13.52 -2.83
N PRO A 173 4.79 -13.44 -2.70
CA PRO A 173 5.75 -13.29 -3.80
C PRO A 173 5.60 -14.34 -4.91
N ILE A 174 5.13 -15.55 -4.56
CA ILE A 174 4.87 -16.64 -5.50
C ILE A 174 3.86 -16.27 -6.61
N LYS A 175 2.98 -15.31 -6.37
CA LYS A 175 2.04 -14.82 -7.39
C LYS A 175 2.72 -13.99 -8.48
N PHE A 176 3.92 -13.53 -8.21
CA PHE A 176 4.71 -12.65 -9.07
C PHE A 176 6.10 -13.23 -9.33
N THR A 177 6.17 -14.55 -9.50
CA THR A 177 7.43 -15.30 -9.64
C THR A 177 8.34 -14.73 -10.72
N GLU A 178 7.78 -14.32 -11.86
CA GLU A 178 8.56 -13.74 -12.96
C GLU A 178 9.23 -12.43 -12.52
N VAL A 179 8.48 -11.53 -11.89
CA VAL A 179 8.97 -10.23 -11.41
C VAL A 179 9.99 -10.42 -10.29
N VAL A 180 9.72 -11.35 -9.36
CA VAL A 180 10.65 -11.67 -8.26
C VAL A 180 11.95 -12.25 -8.80
N THR A 181 11.86 -13.18 -9.78
CA THR A 181 13.04 -13.78 -10.40
C THR A 181 13.86 -12.73 -11.17
N GLU A 182 13.20 -11.84 -11.89
CA GLU A 182 13.87 -10.73 -12.58
C GLU A 182 14.59 -9.80 -11.59
N ALA A 183 13.96 -9.48 -10.45
CA ALA A 183 14.54 -8.60 -9.44
C ALA A 183 15.69 -9.25 -8.67
N LEU A 184 15.55 -10.51 -8.26
CA LEU A 184 16.46 -11.14 -7.28
C LEU A 184 17.43 -12.16 -7.90
N GLY A 185 17.20 -12.58 -9.16
CA GLY A 185 18.01 -13.62 -9.84
C GLY A 185 17.68 -15.06 -9.44
N PHE A 186 16.66 -15.28 -8.60
CA PHE A 186 16.17 -16.60 -8.21
C PHE A 186 14.65 -16.59 -8.01
N SER A 187 14.02 -17.74 -8.15
CA SER A 187 12.58 -17.91 -7.93
C SER A 187 12.26 -18.09 -6.45
N PRO A 188 11.15 -17.50 -5.95
CA PRO A 188 10.71 -17.76 -4.59
C PRO A 188 10.31 -19.24 -4.43
N GLU A 189 10.62 -19.82 -3.28
CA GLU A 189 10.24 -21.20 -2.97
C GLU A 189 8.72 -21.35 -2.85
N LEU A 190 8.22 -22.47 -3.39
CA LEU A 190 6.81 -22.82 -3.24
C LEU A 190 6.54 -23.20 -1.78
N PRO A 191 5.54 -22.60 -1.12
CA PRO A 191 5.10 -23.04 0.19
C PRO A 191 4.75 -24.54 0.19
N GLU A 192 5.10 -25.27 1.25
CA GLU A 192 4.88 -26.74 1.35
C GLU A 192 3.45 -27.16 1.02
N GLY A 193 2.45 -26.35 1.44
CA GLY A 193 1.05 -26.62 1.15
C GLY A 193 0.71 -26.58 -0.34
N LEU A 194 1.42 -25.76 -1.14
CA LEU A 194 1.25 -25.71 -2.59
C LEU A 194 2.03 -26.80 -3.31
N GLN A 195 3.18 -27.21 -2.79
CA GLN A 195 3.97 -28.32 -3.37
C GLN A 195 3.18 -29.63 -3.39
N ARG A 196 2.26 -29.82 -2.44
CA ARG A 196 1.40 -31.01 -2.36
C ARG A 196 0.22 -31.03 -3.35
N LEU A 197 -0.06 -29.88 -3.98
CA LEU A 197 -1.16 -29.71 -4.94
C LEU A 197 -0.70 -29.79 -6.39
N MET A 198 0.59 -29.83 -6.63
CA MET A 198 1.22 -30.01 -7.95
C MET A 198 1.64 -31.46 -8.17
#